data_c1c2d9e1b264ce4b0340e6ac1ef0b7dc
#
_entry.id   c1c2d9e1b264ce4b0340e6ac1ef0b7dc
#
_cell.length_a   1.000
_cell.length_b   1.000
_cell.length_c   1.000
_cell.angle_alpha   90.00
_cell.angle_beta   90.00
_cell.angle_gamma   90.00
#
_symmetry.space_group_name_H-M   'P 1'
#
loop_
_entity.id
_entity.type
_entity.pdbx_description
1 polymer ?
#
loop_
_entity_poly.entity_id
_entity_poly.type
_entity_poly.pdbx_seq_one_letter_code
_entity_poly.pdbx_strand_id
1 'polypeptide(L)'
;MTDLKNEIHDYWTNRARGYSEYNQQEMADARRTMWRDKLLSLLGEAFPEREPEEIKILDVGTGPGFFAILLAEAGYQVTAIDYTEEMLKEAQQNAGGLAKCIVWKTGDAQALDVESNSFDVIVTRNVTWNLPRPDLAYKEWLRVLK
;
A
#
# COMPACT_ATOMS: atom_id res chain seq x y z
N MET A 1 -0.66 13.80 21.23
CA MET A 1 -0.56 12.57 20.40
C MET A 1 -1.84 12.32 19.62
N THR A 2 -2.99 12.27 20.30
CA THR A 2 -4.29 12.06 19.62
C THR A 2 -4.59 13.18 18.62
N ASP A 3 -4.26 14.41 18.93
CA ASP A 3 -4.52 15.57 18.07
C ASP A 3 -3.71 15.50 16.78
N LEU A 4 -2.41 15.15 16.89
CA LEU A 4 -1.55 15.02 15.69
C LEU A 4 -2.04 13.92 14.75
N LYS A 5 -2.47 12.78 15.28
CA LYS A 5 -3.03 11.70 14.46
C LYS A 5 -4.32 12.15 13.76
N ASN A 6 -5.16 12.88 14.45
CA ASN A 6 -6.39 13.42 13.88
C ASN A 6 -6.09 14.44 12.77
N GLU A 7 -5.12 15.32 13.01
CA GLU A 7 -4.68 16.30 12.01
C GLU A 7 -4.15 15.60 10.75
N ILE A 8 -3.34 14.56 10.91
CA ILE A 8 -2.81 13.77 9.81
C ILE A 8 -3.96 13.08 9.06
N HIS A 9 -4.90 12.48 9.77
CA HIS A 9 -6.08 11.83 9.20
C HIS A 9 -6.90 12.83 8.37
N ASP A 10 -7.22 13.99 8.93
CA ASP A 10 -8.01 15.03 8.26
C ASP A 10 -7.26 15.58 7.03
N TYR A 11 -5.96 15.79 7.15
CA TYR A 11 -5.14 16.24 6.03
C TYR A 11 -5.27 15.29 4.84
N TRP A 12 -5.05 14.00 5.04
CA TRP A 12 -5.11 13.03 3.95
C TRP A 12 -6.54 12.79 3.46
N THR A 13 -7.54 12.85 4.34
CA THR A 13 -8.94 12.78 3.93
C THR A 13 -9.27 13.90 2.95
N ASN A 14 -8.85 15.12 3.24
CA ASN A 14 -9.09 16.28 2.40
C ASN A 14 -8.28 16.26 1.10
N ARG A 15 -7.16 15.56 1.08
CA ARG A 15 -6.29 15.47 -0.10
C ARG A 15 -6.56 14.24 -0.97
N ALA A 16 -7.44 13.35 -0.55
CA ALA A 16 -7.63 12.05 -1.21
C ALA A 16 -7.89 12.19 -2.70
N ARG A 17 -8.81 13.06 -3.09
CA ARG A 17 -9.16 13.26 -4.50
C ARG A 17 -8.00 13.81 -5.33
N GLY A 18 -7.35 14.87 -4.86
CA GLY A 18 -6.22 15.48 -5.57
C GLY A 18 -5.03 14.54 -5.69
N TYR A 19 -4.74 13.78 -4.64
CA TYR A 19 -3.68 12.78 -4.65
C TYR A 19 -4.03 11.61 -5.59
N SER A 20 -5.30 11.23 -5.64
CA SER A 20 -5.80 10.23 -6.57
C SER A 20 -5.63 10.68 -8.04
N GLU A 21 -5.95 11.93 -8.35
CA GLU A 21 -5.74 12.49 -9.69
C GLU A 21 -4.26 12.44 -10.09
N TYR A 22 -3.36 12.75 -9.17
CA TYR A 22 -1.93 12.63 -9.41
C TYR A 22 -1.52 11.17 -9.70
N ASN A 23 -2.01 10.21 -8.92
CA ASN A 23 -1.74 8.78 -9.16
C ASN A 23 -2.32 8.31 -10.49
N GLN A 24 -3.48 8.81 -10.91
CA GLN A 24 -4.06 8.51 -12.21
C GLN A 24 -3.16 8.98 -13.35
N GLN A 25 -2.51 10.14 -13.21
CA GLN A 25 -1.52 10.62 -14.16
C GLN A 25 -0.31 9.70 -14.21
N GLU A 26 0.20 9.25 -13.06
CA GLU A 26 1.29 8.28 -13.00
C GLU A 26 0.93 6.96 -13.69
N MET A 27 -0.31 6.49 -13.50
CA MET A 27 -0.81 5.27 -14.15
C MET A 27 -0.91 5.42 -15.67
N ALA A 28 -1.12 6.63 -16.16
CA ALA A 28 -1.31 6.91 -17.58
C ALA A 28 0.00 7.20 -18.32
N ASP A 29 1.13 7.33 -17.64
CA ASP A 29 2.40 7.70 -18.26
C ASP A 29 3.52 6.65 -18.00
N ALA A 30 4.73 6.98 -18.43
CA ALA A 30 5.88 6.07 -18.35
C ALA A 30 6.26 5.68 -16.91
N ARG A 31 5.84 6.44 -15.90
CA ARG A 31 6.09 6.12 -14.49
C ARG A 31 5.44 4.80 -14.08
N ARG A 32 4.30 4.47 -14.68
CA ARG A 32 3.63 3.18 -14.44
C ARG A 32 4.58 2.02 -14.78
N THR A 33 5.12 2.00 -15.98
CA THR A 33 6.05 0.95 -16.42
C THR A 33 7.32 0.94 -15.60
N MET A 34 7.88 2.10 -15.31
CA MET A 34 9.09 2.24 -14.50
C MET A 34 8.93 1.60 -13.11
N TRP A 35 7.86 1.95 -12.41
CA TRP A 35 7.59 1.39 -11.08
C TRP A 35 7.24 -0.10 -11.13
N ARG A 36 6.44 -0.50 -12.11
CA ARG A 36 6.09 -1.89 -12.32
C ARG A 36 7.34 -2.74 -12.53
N ASP A 37 8.20 -2.36 -13.44
CA ASP A 37 9.42 -3.08 -13.76
C ASP A 37 10.34 -3.16 -12.54
N LYS A 38 10.47 -2.07 -11.79
CA LYS A 38 11.28 -2.03 -10.57
C LYS A 38 10.75 -2.99 -9.50
N LEU A 39 9.46 -2.95 -9.22
CA LEU A 39 8.83 -3.82 -8.23
C LEU A 39 8.95 -5.30 -8.63
N LEU A 40 8.63 -5.63 -9.88
CA LEU A 40 8.68 -7.01 -10.35
C LEU A 40 10.12 -7.56 -10.37
N SER A 41 11.10 -6.73 -10.72
CA SER A 41 12.51 -7.12 -10.67
C SER A 41 12.95 -7.47 -9.25
N LEU A 42 12.63 -6.61 -8.27
CA LEU A 42 12.98 -6.85 -6.87
C LEU A 42 12.29 -8.11 -6.31
N LEU A 43 11.03 -8.31 -6.65
CA LEU A 43 10.27 -9.49 -6.20
C LEU A 43 10.79 -10.77 -6.84
N GLY A 44 11.13 -10.73 -8.12
CA GLY A 44 11.71 -11.86 -8.82
C GLY A 44 13.08 -12.26 -8.25
N GLU A 45 13.89 -11.28 -7.86
CA GLU A 45 15.18 -11.54 -7.21
C GLU A 45 15.00 -12.13 -5.80
N ALA A 46 14.02 -11.63 -5.04
CA ALA A 46 13.76 -12.08 -3.68
C ALA A 46 13.12 -13.48 -3.62
N PHE A 47 12.30 -13.82 -4.60
CA PHE A 47 11.53 -15.07 -4.63
C PHE A 47 11.65 -15.78 -6.00
N PRO A 48 12.85 -16.21 -6.40
CA PRO A 48 13.08 -16.70 -7.77
C PRO A 48 12.33 -17.98 -8.13
N GLU A 49 11.89 -18.75 -7.13
CA GLU A 49 11.23 -20.05 -7.33
C GLU A 49 9.75 -20.04 -6.93
N ARG A 50 9.18 -18.87 -6.64
CA ARG A 50 7.77 -18.75 -6.25
C ARG A 50 6.99 -17.97 -7.28
N GLU A 51 5.79 -18.48 -7.56
CA GLU A 51 4.86 -17.77 -8.44
C GLU A 51 4.22 -16.58 -7.72
N PRO A 52 3.82 -15.51 -8.44
CA PRO A 52 3.19 -14.35 -7.84
C PRO A 52 1.99 -14.70 -6.93
N GLU A 53 1.16 -15.65 -7.35
CA GLU A 53 -0.03 -16.08 -6.60
C GLU A 53 0.28 -16.67 -5.24
N GLU A 54 1.52 -17.08 -5.00
CA GLU A 54 1.97 -17.65 -3.72
C GLU A 54 2.54 -16.61 -2.77
N ILE A 55 2.73 -15.37 -3.22
CA ILE A 55 3.40 -14.31 -2.47
C ILE A 55 2.38 -13.32 -1.94
N LYS A 56 2.35 -13.14 -0.62
CA LYS A 56 1.47 -12.19 0.06
C LYS A 56 2.18 -10.89 0.31
N ILE A 57 1.63 -9.82 -0.22
CA ILE A 57 2.20 -8.46 -0.11
C ILE A 57 1.24 -7.56 0.66
N LEU A 58 1.78 -6.82 1.63
CA LEU A 58 1.08 -5.78 2.36
C LEU A 58 1.56 -4.42 1.84
N ASP A 59 0.65 -3.63 1.29
CA ASP A 59 0.90 -2.25 0.89
C ASP A 59 0.46 -1.32 2.02
N VAL A 60 1.42 -0.80 2.77
CA VAL A 60 1.16 0.07 3.92
C VAL A 60 1.14 1.52 3.47
N GLY A 61 0.02 2.20 3.73
CA GLY A 61 -0.19 3.55 3.24
C GLY A 61 -0.43 3.55 1.73
N THR A 62 -1.32 2.68 1.27
CA THR A 62 -1.58 2.48 -0.16
C THR A 62 -2.03 3.76 -0.88
N GLY A 63 -2.63 4.70 -0.14
CA GLY A 63 -3.19 5.92 -0.73
C GLY A 63 -4.23 5.58 -1.80
N PRO A 64 -4.14 6.21 -2.98
CA PRO A 64 -5.04 5.91 -4.09
C PRO A 64 -4.75 4.56 -4.79
N GLY A 65 -3.87 3.73 -4.24
CA GLY A 65 -3.71 2.35 -4.66
C GLY A 65 -2.67 2.07 -5.73
N PHE A 66 -1.76 2.98 -5.99
CA PHE A 66 -0.80 2.87 -7.10
C PHE A 66 -0.03 1.54 -7.08
N PHE A 67 0.68 1.24 -5.98
CA PHE A 67 1.45 0.00 -5.87
C PHE A 67 0.54 -1.23 -5.79
N ALA A 68 -0.55 -1.15 -5.03
CA ALA A 68 -1.48 -2.26 -4.87
C ALA A 68 -2.05 -2.71 -6.21
N ILE A 69 -2.41 -1.77 -7.07
CA ILE A 69 -2.96 -2.06 -8.40
C ILE A 69 -1.89 -2.71 -9.28
N LEU A 70 -0.68 -2.16 -9.33
CA LEU A 70 0.40 -2.73 -10.14
C LEU A 70 0.73 -4.17 -9.73
N LEU A 71 0.76 -4.44 -8.43
CA LEU A 71 1.08 -5.76 -7.90
C LEU A 71 -0.06 -6.76 -8.12
N ALA A 72 -1.30 -6.32 -7.94
CA ALA A 72 -2.46 -7.18 -8.21
C ALA A 72 -2.58 -7.53 -9.70
N GLU A 73 -2.29 -6.59 -10.59
CA GLU A 73 -2.23 -6.87 -12.03
C GLU A 73 -1.21 -7.95 -12.38
N ALA A 74 -0.11 -8.00 -11.63
CA ALA A 74 0.94 -8.98 -11.83
C ALA A 74 0.67 -10.34 -11.15
N GLY A 75 -0.47 -10.48 -10.48
CA GLY A 75 -0.92 -11.74 -9.89
C GLY A 75 -0.58 -11.95 -8.42
N TYR A 76 0.06 -10.99 -7.76
CA TYR A 76 0.39 -11.09 -6.33
C TYR A 76 -0.86 -11.00 -5.45
N GLN A 77 -0.82 -11.64 -4.28
CA GLN A 77 -1.86 -11.51 -3.28
C GLN A 77 -1.65 -10.23 -2.47
N VAL A 78 -2.46 -9.21 -2.69
CA VAL A 78 -2.27 -7.88 -2.11
C VAL A 78 -3.32 -7.57 -1.05
N THR A 79 -2.87 -7.13 0.11
CA THR A 79 -3.66 -6.43 1.12
C THR A 79 -3.17 -4.99 1.17
N ALA A 80 -4.08 -4.05 1.03
CA ALA A 80 -3.78 -2.63 0.99
C ALA A 80 -4.38 -1.93 2.20
N ILE A 81 -3.54 -1.25 2.97
CA ILE A 81 -3.94 -0.54 4.19
C ILE A 81 -3.71 0.95 3.99
N ASP A 82 -4.69 1.75 4.43
CA ASP A 82 -4.53 3.18 4.55
C ASP A 82 -5.18 3.70 5.83
N TYR A 83 -4.69 4.83 6.32
CA TYR A 83 -5.20 5.44 7.53
C TYR A 83 -6.57 6.11 7.32
N THR A 84 -6.93 6.45 6.07
CA THR A 84 -8.19 7.12 5.74
C THR A 84 -9.07 6.27 4.82
N GLU A 85 -10.37 6.25 5.12
CA GLU A 85 -11.35 5.59 4.26
C GLU A 85 -11.47 6.27 2.90
N GLU A 86 -11.29 7.59 2.86
CA GLU A 86 -11.39 8.36 1.62
C GLU A 86 -10.32 7.95 0.61
N MET A 87 -9.08 7.70 1.07
CA MET A 87 -8.02 7.18 0.21
C MET A 87 -8.39 5.78 -0.33
N LEU A 88 -8.93 4.90 0.52
CA LEU A 88 -9.34 3.57 0.09
C LEU A 88 -10.49 3.60 -0.92
N LYS A 89 -11.42 4.53 -0.79
CA LYS A 89 -12.48 4.72 -1.79
C LYS A 89 -11.89 5.10 -3.14
N GLU A 90 -10.95 6.03 -3.17
CA GLU A 90 -10.24 6.41 -4.38
C GLU A 90 -9.46 5.24 -4.97
N ALA A 91 -8.76 4.48 -4.11
CA ALA A 91 -8.01 3.31 -4.54
C ALA A 91 -8.90 2.24 -5.18
N GLN A 92 -10.04 1.97 -4.60
CA GLN A 92 -11.00 1.00 -5.13
C GLN A 92 -11.56 1.45 -6.49
N GLN A 93 -11.85 2.73 -6.65
CA GLN A 93 -12.26 3.29 -7.93
C GLN A 93 -11.16 3.15 -8.99
N ASN A 94 -9.92 3.48 -8.63
CA ASN A 94 -8.78 3.37 -9.53
C ASN A 94 -8.48 1.93 -9.94
N ALA A 95 -8.71 0.97 -9.03
CA ALA A 95 -8.51 -0.45 -9.29
C ALA A 95 -9.55 -1.03 -10.25
N GLY A 96 -10.75 -0.45 -10.29
CA GLY A 96 -11.82 -0.94 -11.15
C GLY A 96 -12.12 -2.41 -10.93
N GLY A 97 -12.03 -3.23 -11.97
CA GLY A 97 -12.27 -4.67 -11.89
C GLY A 97 -11.31 -5.44 -11.00
N LEU A 98 -10.10 -4.91 -10.74
CA LEU A 98 -9.12 -5.51 -9.84
C LEU A 98 -9.45 -5.30 -8.36
N ALA A 99 -10.37 -4.38 -8.03
CA ALA A 99 -10.69 -4.07 -6.64
C ALA A 99 -11.12 -5.31 -5.84
N LYS A 100 -11.82 -6.23 -6.48
CA LYS A 100 -12.26 -7.49 -5.87
C LYS A 100 -11.11 -8.46 -5.59
N CYS A 101 -9.95 -8.27 -6.20
CA CYS A 101 -8.75 -9.10 -6.02
C CYS A 101 -7.84 -8.59 -4.91
N ILE A 102 -8.14 -7.44 -4.34
CA ILE A 102 -7.33 -6.79 -3.31
C ILE A 102 -8.13 -6.72 -2.02
N VAL A 103 -7.49 -7.04 -0.89
CA VAL A 103 -8.08 -6.86 0.44
C VAL A 103 -7.80 -5.42 0.89
N TRP A 104 -8.86 -4.67 1.18
CA TRP A 104 -8.77 -3.26 1.59
C TRP A 104 -9.07 -3.14 3.08
N LYS A 105 -8.18 -2.47 3.82
CA LYS A 105 -8.37 -2.26 5.27
C LYS A 105 -7.97 -0.84 5.65
N THR A 106 -8.77 -0.19 6.48
CA THR A 106 -8.28 0.98 7.20
C THR A 106 -7.35 0.52 8.31
N GLY A 107 -6.31 1.28 8.58
CA GLY A 107 -5.37 0.92 9.64
C GLY A 107 -4.26 1.94 9.83
N ASP A 108 -3.67 1.90 11.01
CA ASP A 108 -2.53 2.70 11.39
C ASP A 108 -1.24 1.92 11.09
N ALA A 109 -0.34 2.50 10.31
CA ALA A 109 0.96 1.90 9.98
C ALA A 109 1.79 1.56 11.23
N GLN A 110 1.55 2.24 12.33
CA GLN A 110 2.25 2.07 13.62
C GLN A 110 1.61 1.00 14.52
N ALA A 111 0.41 0.51 14.18
CA ALA A 111 -0.33 -0.46 14.96
C ALA A 111 -1.24 -1.28 14.02
N LEU A 112 -0.63 -2.21 13.29
CA LEU A 112 -1.33 -2.97 12.25
C LEU A 112 -2.22 -4.04 12.85
N ASP A 113 -3.50 -4.05 12.45
CA ASP A 113 -4.46 -5.09 12.81
C ASP A 113 -4.38 -6.25 11.82
N VAL A 114 -3.22 -6.87 11.78
CA VAL A 114 -2.96 -8.09 11.02
C VAL A 114 -2.09 -9.03 11.85
N GLU A 115 -2.19 -10.32 11.57
CA GLU A 115 -1.44 -11.34 12.30
C GLU A 115 0.06 -11.23 12.08
N SER A 116 0.82 -11.66 13.08
CA SER A 116 2.27 -11.78 12.97
C SER A 116 2.64 -12.84 11.94
N ASN A 117 3.76 -12.65 11.26
CA ASN A 117 4.31 -13.63 10.31
C ASN A 117 3.32 -14.03 9.21
N SER A 118 2.55 -13.08 8.69
CA SER A 118 1.48 -13.36 7.72
C SER A 118 1.77 -12.86 6.32
N PHE A 119 2.80 -12.04 6.13
CA PHE A 119 3.15 -11.47 4.83
C PHE A 119 4.59 -11.80 4.43
N ASP A 120 4.80 -12.00 3.14
CA ASP A 120 6.13 -12.24 2.57
C ASP A 120 6.87 -10.92 2.31
N VAL A 121 6.13 -9.87 1.97
CA VAL A 121 6.67 -8.57 1.56
C VAL A 121 5.81 -7.45 2.13
N ILE A 122 6.47 -6.36 2.49
CA ILE A 122 5.81 -5.07 2.72
C ILE A 122 6.33 -4.09 1.69
N VAL A 123 5.43 -3.37 1.04
CA VAL A 123 5.75 -2.22 0.20
C VAL A 123 5.15 -0.97 0.80
N THR A 124 5.83 0.15 0.61
CA THR A 124 5.34 1.44 1.06
C THR A 124 6.01 2.55 0.24
N ARG A 125 5.28 3.64 0.03
CA ARG A 125 5.79 4.80 -0.68
C ARG A 125 5.26 6.07 -0.04
N ASN A 126 6.17 6.98 0.34
CA ASN A 126 5.83 8.30 0.88
C ASN A 126 5.01 8.25 2.19
N VAL A 127 5.29 7.30 3.08
CA VAL A 127 4.54 7.13 4.33
C VAL A 127 5.36 7.54 5.56
N THR A 128 6.59 7.08 5.67
CA THR A 128 7.39 7.20 6.91
C THR A 128 7.68 8.64 7.32
N TRP A 129 7.77 9.57 6.37
CA TRP A 129 8.10 10.96 6.64
C TRP A 129 7.01 11.70 7.44
N ASN A 130 5.78 11.25 7.41
CA ASN A 130 4.66 11.89 8.11
C ASN A 130 4.12 11.09 9.31
N LEU A 131 4.81 10.01 9.69
CA LEU A 131 4.41 9.22 10.85
C LEU A 131 4.92 9.86 12.14
N PRO A 132 4.08 9.98 13.19
CA PRO A 132 4.52 10.48 14.50
C PRO A 132 5.60 9.61 15.14
N ARG A 133 5.51 8.29 14.97
CA ARG A 133 6.41 7.31 15.56
C ARG A 133 6.84 6.27 14.50
N PRO A 134 7.75 6.62 13.57
CA PRO A 134 8.20 5.67 12.56
C PRO A 134 8.89 4.43 13.14
N ASP A 135 9.49 4.54 14.32
CA ASP A 135 10.06 3.39 15.03
C ASP A 135 9.01 2.32 15.35
N LEU A 136 7.80 2.73 15.74
CA LEU A 136 6.70 1.80 15.98
C LEU A 136 6.24 1.13 14.68
N ALA A 137 6.22 1.89 13.59
CA ALA A 137 5.88 1.35 12.28
C ALA A 137 6.85 0.24 11.87
N TYR A 138 8.15 0.49 11.97
CA TYR A 138 9.16 -0.52 11.64
C TYR A 138 9.04 -1.78 12.50
N LYS A 139 8.74 -1.64 13.79
CA LYS A 139 8.51 -2.79 14.68
C LYS A 139 7.30 -3.60 14.22
N GLU A 140 6.19 -2.94 13.89
CA GLU A 140 4.99 -3.60 13.39
C GLU A 140 5.24 -4.31 12.06
N TRP A 141 5.97 -3.69 11.16
CA TRP A 141 6.29 -4.28 9.87
C TRP A 141 7.15 -5.53 10.02
N LEU A 142 8.15 -5.50 10.92
CA LEU A 142 8.93 -6.69 11.24
C LEU A 142 8.07 -7.80 11.87
N ARG A 143 7.12 -7.43 12.72
CA ARG A 143 6.20 -8.39 13.35
C ARG A 143 5.37 -9.15 12.34
N VAL A 144 4.84 -8.46 11.32
CA VAL A 144 3.92 -9.07 10.34
C VAL A 144 4.64 -9.80 9.22
N LEU A 145 5.93 -9.56 9.03
CA LEU A 145 6.73 -10.30 8.04
C LEU A 145 7.06 -11.71 8.55
N LYS A 146 7.07 -12.65 7.61
CA LYS A 146 7.49 -14.04 7.87
C LYS A 146 8.97 -14.17 8.15
#